data_544fc214a4a52b92fbea5cdd7b5d2df5
#
_entry.id   544fc214a4a52b92fbea5cdd7b5d2df5
#
_cell.length_a   1.000
_cell.length_b   1.000
_cell.length_c   1.000
_cell.angle_alpha   90.00
_cell.angle_beta   90.00
_cell.angle_gamma   90.00
#
_symmetry.space_group_name_H-M   'P 1'
#
loop_
_entity.id
_entity.type
_entity.pdbx_description
1 polymer ?
#
loop_
_entity_poly.entity_id
_entity_poly.type
_entity_poly.pdbx_seq_one_letter_code
_entity_poly.pdbx_strand_id
1 'polypeptide(L)'
;MKIKYDYIICGAWLSGLILANKIFEDSDFDNKQILIIEKNLSDPLNKTWCFWEKKNSSWDDYVIKSWDKLLFNSPNFKNETFLSEYSYKMIKSEFFIKSILQKIRNSKNFKIIEDDVLGFDESKDRVIVKTKSNKY
;
A
#
# COMPACT_ATOMS: atom_id res chain seq x y z
N MET A 1 10.91 -25.78 12.62
CA MET A 1 11.77 -24.59 12.38
C MET A 1 10.88 -23.36 12.35
N LYS A 2 11.15 -22.33 13.18
CA LYS A 2 10.47 -21.04 13.03
C LYS A 2 10.94 -20.39 11.73
N ILE A 3 10.02 -20.10 10.83
CA ILE A 3 10.34 -19.39 9.60
C ILE A 3 10.75 -17.98 10.01
N LYS A 4 11.95 -17.58 9.63
CA LYS A 4 12.47 -16.24 9.87
C LYS A 4 12.26 -15.41 8.61
N TYR A 5 11.71 -14.23 8.75
CA TYR A 5 11.55 -13.26 7.68
C TYR A 5 12.60 -12.15 7.84
N ASP A 6 13.06 -11.60 6.72
CA ASP A 6 13.94 -10.43 6.72
C ASP A 6 13.12 -9.16 7.00
N TYR A 7 11.88 -9.13 6.47
CA TYR A 7 10.97 -8.01 6.64
C TYR A 7 9.54 -8.48 6.94
N ILE A 8 8.85 -7.76 7.81
CA ILE A 8 7.43 -7.98 8.11
C ILE A 8 6.70 -6.67 7.90
N ILE A 9 5.72 -6.66 7.00
CA ILE A 9 4.84 -5.52 6.74
C ILE A 9 3.52 -5.78 7.47
N CYS A 10 3.20 -4.95 8.44
CA CYS A 10 1.94 -5.03 9.18
C CYS A 10 0.90 -4.13 8.52
N GLY A 11 -0.07 -4.75 7.87
CA GLY A 11 -1.12 -4.11 7.11
C GLY A 11 -0.91 -4.18 5.59
N ALA A 12 -1.90 -4.68 4.86
CA ALA A 12 -1.93 -4.76 3.41
C ALA A 12 -2.86 -3.70 2.79
N TRP A 13 -2.83 -2.49 3.34
CA TRP A 13 -3.51 -1.32 2.80
C TRP A 13 -2.62 -0.50 1.88
N LEU A 14 -3.07 0.69 1.49
CA LEU A 14 -2.36 1.55 0.54
C LEU A 14 -0.86 1.64 0.84
N SER A 15 -0.49 2.05 2.05
CA SER A 15 0.93 2.25 2.42
C SER A 15 1.72 0.95 2.42
N GLY A 16 1.17 -0.11 3.04
CA GLY A 16 1.82 -1.42 3.09
C GLY A 16 1.97 -2.05 1.71
N LEU A 17 0.96 -1.93 0.85
CA LEU A 17 1.02 -2.45 -0.52
C LEU A 17 1.92 -1.63 -1.43
N ILE A 18 1.99 -0.30 -1.27
CA ILE A 18 2.97 0.54 -2.00
C ILE A 18 4.39 0.11 -1.62
N LEU A 19 4.66 -0.05 -0.32
CA LEU A 19 5.96 -0.53 0.14
C LEU A 19 6.27 -1.92 -0.42
N ALA A 20 5.33 -2.85 -0.33
CA ALA A 20 5.49 -4.20 -0.85
C ALA A 20 5.75 -4.21 -2.36
N ASN A 21 5.04 -3.36 -3.14
CA ASN A 21 5.27 -3.24 -4.57
C ASN A 21 6.66 -2.66 -4.89
N LYS A 22 7.13 -1.69 -4.11
CA LYS A 22 8.49 -1.14 -4.28
C LYS A 22 9.57 -2.17 -3.97
N ILE A 23 9.39 -2.96 -2.91
CA ILE A 23 10.29 -4.08 -2.58
C ILE A 23 10.25 -5.14 -3.69
N PHE A 24 9.07 -5.44 -4.24
CA PHE A 24 8.92 -6.41 -5.33
C PHE A 24 9.62 -5.97 -6.63
N GLU A 25 9.65 -4.66 -6.92
CA GLU A 25 10.28 -4.09 -8.12
C GLU A 25 11.80 -3.90 -7.98
N ASP A 26 12.36 -4.09 -6.78
CA ASP A 26 13.76 -3.85 -6.47
C ASP A 26 14.52 -5.16 -6.31
N SER A 27 15.47 -5.42 -7.21
CA SER A 27 16.29 -6.64 -7.23
C SER A 27 17.15 -6.87 -5.98
N ASP A 28 17.43 -5.84 -5.20
CA ASP A 28 18.18 -5.97 -3.94
C ASP A 28 17.42 -6.80 -2.89
N PHE A 29 16.10 -6.96 -3.10
CA PHE A 29 15.23 -7.76 -2.23
C PHE A 29 14.92 -9.17 -2.76
N ASP A 30 15.42 -9.57 -3.91
CA ASP A 30 15.10 -10.89 -4.52
C ASP A 30 15.43 -12.08 -3.60
N ASN A 31 16.47 -11.96 -2.78
CA ASN A 31 16.92 -12.97 -1.82
C ASN A 31 16.35 -12.76 -0.40
N LYS A 32 15.44 -11.83 -0.20
CA LYS A 32 14.83 -11.51 1.11
C LYS A 32 13.48 -12.19 1.25
N GLN A 33 13.21 -12.71 2.44
CA GLN A 33 11.90 -13.29 2.77
C GLN A 33 11.02 -12.21 3.41
N ILE A 34 9.91 -11.90 2.77
CA ILE A 34 9.00 -10.84 3.18
C ILE A 34 7.66 -11.45 3.62
N LEU A 35 7.20 -11.08 4.81
CA LEU A 35 5.88 -11.43 5.31
C LEU A 35 4.99 -10.19 5.33
N ILE A 36 3.79 -10.32 4.79
CA ILE A 36 2.73 -9.30 4.91
C ILE A 36 1.63 -9.89 5.79
N ILE A 37 1.24 -9.18 6.83
CA ILE A 37 0.18 -9.57 7.75
C ILE A 37 -0.96 -8.57 7.64
N GLU A 38 -2.15 -9.03 7.28
CA GLU A 38 -3.36 -8.20 7.19
C GLU A 38 -4.49 -8.89 7.95
N LYS A 39 -5.24 -8.14 8.75
CA LYS A 39 -6.32 -8.70 9.56
C LYS A 39 -7.53 -9.13 8.74
N ASN A 40 -7.72 -8.56 7.57
CA ASN A 40 -8.86 -8.88 6.71
C ASN A 40 -8.47 -8.73 5.23
N LEU A 41 -8.13 -9.83 4.60
CA LEU A 41 -7.78 -9.90 3.17
C LEU A 41 -9.00 -10.03 2.26
N SER A 42 -10.16 -10.35 2.82
CA SER A 42 -11.38 -10.64 2.07
C SER A 42 -12.34 -9.46 1.95
N ASP A 43 -12.12 -8.40 2.72
CA ASP A 43 -12.93 -7.18 2.61
C ASP A 43 -12.43 -6.31 1.45
N PRO A 44 -13.10 -6.36 0.30
CA PRO A 44 -12.77 -5.48 -0.81
C PRO A 44 -13.23 -4.08 -0.42
N LEU A 45 -12.33 -3.35 0.19
CA LEU A 45 -12.59 -1.99 0.59
C LEU A 45 -12.88 -1.16 -0.63
N ASN A 46 -14.15 -1.01 -0.92
CA ASN A 46 -14.64 -0.16 -1.99
C ASN A 46 -14.46 1.33 -1.61
N LYS A 47 -13.18 1.70 -1.41
CA LYS A 47 -12.78 3.08 -1.11
C LYS A 47 -12.19 3.73 -2.34
N THR A 48 -12.38 5.02 -2.41
CA THR A 48 -11.66 5.87 -3.35
C THR A 48 -10.57 6.62 -2.59
N TRP A 49 -9.40 6.69 -3.19
CA TRP A 49 -8.30 7.50 -2.70
C TRP A 49 -8.05 8.64 -3.68
N CYS A 50 -7.96 9.84 -3.14
CA CYS A 50 -7.68 11.03 -3.92
C CYS A 50 -6.38 11.66 -3.44
N PHE A 51 -5.55 12.10 -4.38
CA PHE A 51 -4.24 12.64 -4.09
C PHE A 51 -3.79 13.63 -5.17
N TRP A 52 -2.82 14.44 -4.80
CA TRP A 52 -2.14 15.37 -5.70
C TRP A 52 -0.89 14.75 -6.24
N GLU A 53 -0.71 14.78 -7.53
CA GLU A 53 0.48 14.25 -8.16
C GLU A 53 0.82 15.00 -9.44
N LYS A 54 2.10 14.97 -9.83
CA LYS A 54 2.51 15.45 -11.14
C LYS A 54 1.83 14.65 -12.25
N LYS A 55 1.56 15.30 -13.38
CA LYS A 55 1.06 14.62 -14.57
C LYS A 55 2.06 13.56 -15.02
N ASN A 56 1.57 12.46 -15.60
CA ASN A 56 2.37 11.33 -16.10
C ASN A 56 3.17 10.61 -14.99
N SER A 57 2.48 10.01 -14.08
CA SER A 57 3.07 9.22 -13.00
C SER A 57 2.95 7.72 -13.23
N SER A 58 3.72 6.94 -12.46
CA SER A 58 3.65 5.47 -12.45
C SER A 58 2.31 4.90 -11.93
N TRP A 59 1.45 5.76 -11.39
CA TRP A 59 0.15 5.36 -10.85
C TRP A 59 -1.01 5.62 -11.80
N ASP A 60 -0.74 6.20 -12.99
CA ASP A 60 -1.78 6.62 -13.94
C ASP A 60 -2.65 5.45 -14.43
N ASP A 61 -2.11 4.23 -14.49
CA ASP A 61 -2.87 3.02 -14.84
C ASP A 61 -4.01 2.69 -13.85
N TYR A 62 -3.94 3.21 -12.64
CA TYR A 62 -4.97 3.03 -11.61
C TYR A 62 -5.94 4.21 -11.50
N VAL A 63 -5.64 5.32 -12.20
CA VAL A 63 -6.44 6.55 -12.14
C VAL A 63 -7.75 6.37 -12.89
N ILE A 64 -8.86 6.51 -12.18
CA ILE A 64 -10.20 6.48 -12.77
C ILE A 64 -10.73 7.87 -13.11
N LYS A 65 -10.20 8.91 -12.48
CA LYS A 65 -10.54 10.30 -12.76
C LYS A 65 -9.41 11.24 -12.35
N SER A 66 -9.22 12.27 -13.15
CA SER A 66 -8.25 13.34 -12.91
C SER A 66 -8.91 14.69 -13.12
N TRP A 67 -8.51 15.68 -12.33
CA TRP A 67 -8.97 17.05 -12.43
C TRP A 67 -7.76 17.98 -12.50
N ASP A 68 -7.78 18.86 -13.50
CA ASP A 68 -6.77 19.91 -13.72
C ASP A 68 -7.30 21.29 -13.30
N LYS A 69 -8.56 21.37 -12.91
CA LYS A 69 -9.23 22.60 -12.50
C LYS A 69 -9.73 22.47 -11.08
N LEU A 70 -9.44 23.48 -10.28
CA LEU A 70 -9.86 23.57 -8.89
C LEU A 70 -10.78 24.74 -8.69
N LEU A 71 -11.78 24.53 -7.87
CA LEU A 71 -12.59 25.59 -7.26
C LEU A 71 -12.42 25.53 -5.75
N PHE A 72 -11.86 26.56 -5.18
CA PHE A 72 -11.88 26.79 -3.74
C PHE A 72 -12.96 27.83 -3.42
N ASN A 73 -13.94 27.46 -2.61
CA ASN A 73 -15.07 28.30 -2.30
C ASN A 73 -15.37 28.31 -0.79
N SER A 74 -15.54 29.51 -0.24
CA SER A 74 -15.99 29.75 1.14
C SER A 74 -16.95 30.94 1.16
N PRO A 75 -17.62 31.26 2.29
CA PRO A 75 -18.55 32.37 2.34
C PRO A 75 -18.01 33.71 1.84
N ASN A 76 -16.73 33.97 2.06
CA ASN A 76 -16.11 35.27 1.75
C ASN A 76 -14.96 35.14 0.71
N PHE A 77 -14.76 33.99 0.12
CA PHE A 77 -13.65 33.77 -0.81
C PHE A 77 -14.01 32.72 -1.87
N LYS A 78 -13.74 33.06 -3.12
CA LYS A 78 -13.88 32.13 -4.24
C LYS A 78 -12.66 32.27 -5.14
N ASN A 79 -12.01 31.16 -5.40
CA ASN A 79 -10.89 31.10 -6.33
C ASN A 79 -11.01 29.86 -7.22
N GLU A 80 -10.90 30.09 -8.51
CA GLU A 80 -10.83 29.04 -9.52
C GLU A 80 -9.46 29.09 -10.19
N THR A 81 -8.76 27.97 -10.22
CA THR A 81 -7.42 27.91 -10.81
C THR A 81 -7.23 26.64 -11.61
N PHE A 82 -6.38 26.73 -12.63
CA PHE A 82 -5.91 25.57 -13.40
C PHE A 82 -4.56 25.12 -12.86
N LEU A 83 -4.41 23.80 -12.79
CA LEU A 83 -3.18 23.15 -12.36
C LEU A 83 -2.28 22.93 -13.59
N SER A 84 -1.10 23.50 -13.59
CA SER A 84 -0.15 23.35 -14.70
C SER A 84 0.64 22.05 -14.62
N GLU A 85 1.29 21.81 -13.49
CA GLU A 85 2.21 20.66 -13.29
C GLU A 85 1.55 19.49 -12.56
N TYR A 86 0.56 19.78 -11.72
CA TYR A 86 -0.13 18.79 -10.91
C TYR A 86 -1.54 18.54 -11.43
N SER A 87 -2.07 17.40 -11.08
CA SER A 87 -3.50 17.10 -11.16
C SER A 87 -3.99 16.49 -9.84
N TYR A 88 -5.26 16.65 -9.56
CA TYR A 88 -5.92 15.93 -8.49
C TYR A 88 -6.47 14.64 -9.06
N LYS A 89 -5.99 13.51 -8.56
CA LYS A 89 -6.27 12.19 -9.11
C LYS A 89 -7.10 11.36 -8.16
N MET A 90 -7.91 10.47 -8.70
CA MET A 90 -8.72 9.52 -7.95
C MET A 90 -8.49 8.11 -8.46
N ILE A 91 -8.23 7.18 -7.53
CA ILE A 91 -8.13 5.75 -7.79
C ILE A 91 -9.16 4.98 -6.95
N LYS A 92 -9.59 3.82 -7.45
CA LYS A 92 -10.35 2.85 -6.66
C LYS A 92 -9.42 1.87 -5.98
N SER A 93 -9.57 1.72 -4.66
CA SER A 93 -8.76 0.82 -3.86
C SER A 93 -8.78 -0.62 -4.35
N GLU A 94 -9.92 -1.09 -4.82
CA GLU A 94 -10.11 -2.46 -5.28
C GLU A 94 -9.15 -2.84 -6.41
N PHE A 95 -9.05 -2.01 -7.46
CA PHE A 95 -8.17 -2.29 -8.61
C PHE A 95 -6.71 -2.29 -8.19
N PHE A 96 -6.31 -1.30 -7.40
CA PHE A 96 -4.96 -1.17 -6.88
C PHE A 96 -4.57 -2.39 -6.04
N ILE A 97 -5.39 -2.71 -5.03
CA ILE A 97 -5.15 -3.82 -4.11
C ILE A 97 -5.06 -5.15 -4.86
N LYS A 98 -6.02 -5.44 -5.74
CA LYS A 98 -6.02 -6.68 -6.53
C LYS A 98 -4.78 -6.82 -7.39
N SER A 99 -4.38 -5.75 -8.08
CA SER A 99 -3.20 -5.76 -8.96
C SER A 99 -1.92 -6.07 -8.17
N ILE A 100 -1.68 -5.35 -7.07
CA ILE A 100 -0.48 -5.55 -6.26
C ILE A 100 -0.48 -6.92 -5.59
N LEU A 101 -1.59 -7.34 -5.00
CA LEU A 101 -1.70 -8.66 -4.38
C LEU A 101 -1.46 -9.80 -5.38
N GLN A 102 -1.93 -9.67 -6.62
CA GLN A 102 -1.68 -10.67 -7.66
C GLN A 102 -0.19 -10.78 -7.99
N LYS A 103 0.51 -9.65 -8.16
CA LYS A 103 1.97 -9.64 -8.38
C LYS A 103 2.70 -10.34 -7.24
N ILE A 104 2.42 -9.95 -6.00
CA ILE A 104 3.11 -10.42 -4.80
C ILE A 104 2.83 -11.91 -4.53
N ARG A 105 1.58 -12.38 -4.71
CA ARG A 105 1.21 -13.79 -4.51
C ARG A 105 1.92 -14.75 -5.45
N ASN A 106 2.33 -14.26 -6.62
CA ASN A 106 3.09 -15.05 -7.59
C ASN A 106 4.61 -15.03 -7.31
N SER A 107 5.05 -14.26 -6.35
CA SER A 107 6.47 -14.19 -5.96
C SER A 107 6.83 -15.28 -4.95
N LYS A 108 8.04 -15.83 -5.10
CA LYS A 108 8.53 -16.90 -4.22
C LYS A 108 9.03 -16.39 -2.86
N ASN A 109 9.38 -15.13 -2.78
CA ASN A 109 10.00 -14.51 -1.61
C ASN A 109 8.98 -13.70 -0.76
N PHE A 110 7.72 -13.59 -1.21
CA PHE A 110 6.65 -12.98 -0.43
C PHE A 110 5.68 -14.03 0.12
N LYS A 111 5.26 -13.82 1.36
CA LYS A 111 4.14 -14.54 1.97
C LYS A 111 3.13 -13.54 2.50
N ILE A 112 1.86 -13.79 2.22
CA ILE A 112 0.75 -12.99 2.74
C ILE A 112 -0.08 -13.89 3.62
N ILE A 113 -0.41 -13.41 4.81
CA ILE A 113 -1.29 -14.11 5.76
C ILE A 113 -2.38 -13.17 6.27
N GLU A 114 -3.53 -13.79 6.57
CA GLU A 114 -4.59 -13.11 7.29
C GLU A 114 -4.47 -13.41 8.79
N ASP A 115 -4.10 -12.39 9.56
CA ASP A 115 -4.01 -12.46 11.01
C ASP A 115 -4.03 -11.04 11.61
N ASP A 116 -4.38 -10.93 12.87
CA ASP A 116 -4.48 -9.65 13.58
C ASP A 116 -3.20 -9.40 14.39
N VAL A 117 -2.47 -8.36 14.04
CA VAL A 117 -1.24 -7.96 14.75
C VAL A 117 -1.61 -7.32 16.08
N LEU A 118 -1.13 -7.90 17.17
CA LEU A 118 -1.38 -7.44 18.53
C LEU A 118 -0.26 -6.55 19.08
N GLY A 119 0.95 -6.65 18.51
CA GLY A 119 2.11 -5.88 18.93
C GLY A 119 3.41 -6.54 18.52
N PHE A 120 4.51 -6.01 19.01
CA PHE A 120 5.84 -6.56 18.76
C PHE A 120 6.72 -6.41 20.00
N ASP A 121 7.69 -7.32 20.11
CA ASP A 121 8.80 -7.21 21.05
C ASP A 121 10.07 -6.95 20.26
N GLU A 122 10.86 -6.00 20.68
CA GLU A 122 12.15 -5.68 20.08
C GLU A 122 13.27 -6.09 21.02
N SER A 123 14.31 -6.68 20.44
CA SER A 123 15.58 -6.97 21.12
C SER A 123 16.74 -6.49 20.24
N LYS A 124 17.97 -6.55 20.75
CA LYS A 124 19.16 -6.08 20.02
C LYS A 124 19.31 -6.68 18.61
N ASP A 125 18.92 -7.94 18.45
CA ASP A 125 19.21 -8.72 17.24
C ASP A 125 17.98 -9.09 16.41
N ARG A 126 16.77 -8.84 16.92
CA ARG A 126 15.52 -9.24 16.25
C ARG A 126 14.30 -8.51 16.77
N VAL A 127 13.29 -8.44 15.91
CA VAL A 127 11.91 -8.08 16.28
C VAL A 127 11.04 -9.33 16.21
N ILE A 128 10.13 -9.49 17.17
CA ILE A 128 9.12 -10.56 17.18
C ILE A 128 7.75 -9.91 17.05
N VAL A 129 7.09 -10.13 15.92
CA VAL A 129 5.71 -9.67 15.71
C VAL A 129 4.75 -10.70 16.30
N LYS A 130 3.86 -10.24 17.18
CA LYS A 130 2.83 -11.04 17.83
C LYS A 130 1.51 -10.85 17.13
N THR A 131 0.87 -11.94 16.77
CA THR A 131 -0.47 -11.94 16.19
C THR A 131 -1.41 -12.74 17.06
N LYS A 132 -2.70 -12.75 16.71
CA LYS A 132 -3.68 -13.60 17.44
C LYS A 132 -3.29 -15.08 17.41
N SER A 133 -2.81 -15.55 16.26
CA SER A 133 -2.58 -16.99 16.04
C SER A 133 -1.14 -17.40 16.23
N ASN A 134 -0.16 -16.47 16.12
CA ASN A 134 1.25 -16.86 16.05
C ASN A 134 2.22 -15.74 16.52
N LYS A 135 3.53 -16.11 16.47
CA LYS A 135 4.67 -15.18 16.64
C LYS A 135 5.64 -15.41 15.48
N TYR A 136 6.00 -14.33 14.85
CA TYR A 136 6.91 -14.31 13.72
C TYR A 136 8.19 -13.58 14.05
#